data_f764f4021e30a4113db6abb1c2188a38
#
_entry.id   f764f4021e30a4113db6abb1c2188a38
#
_cell.length_a   1.000
_cell.length_b   1.000
_cell.length_c   1.000
_cell.angle_alpha   90.00
_cell.angle_beta   90.00
_cell.angle_gamma   90.00
#
_symmetry.space_group_name_H-M   'P 1'
#
loop_
_entity.id
_entity.type
_entity.pdbx_description
1 polymer ?
#
loop_
_entity_poly.entity_id
_entity_poly.type
_entity_poly.pdbx_seq_one_letter_code
_entity_poly.pdbx_strand_id
1 'polypeptide(L)'
;MHDRLKKTVVMVGMMGAGKTAVGRELARSLGVPFLDSDAEIEAAANATITEIFARDGEEFFRIKEAQVIARLLAGAPCVLSVGGGAYLNAATRARISDEGVAVWLQVPLDLLWSRVRRKDTRPLLRTDHPRATLARLAETREPIYALADLHIAVQPGWSVEYSATQVKAALATRSDVLTTSGKAQGGDGDDAG
;
A
#
# COMPACT_ATOMS: atom_id res chain seq x y z
N MET A 1 -3.51 -0.07 -26.93
CA MET A 1 -3.66 1.02 -25.94
C MET A 1 -3.41 0.41 -24.56
N HIS A 2 -2.59 1.04 -23.71
CA HIS A 2 -2.25 0.51 -22.39
C HIS A 2 -2.96 1.33 -21.30
N ASP A 3 -3.31 0.67 -20.19
CA ASP A 3 -3.81 1.38 -19.01
C ASP A 3 -2.78 2.41 -18.57
N ARG A 4 -3.23 3.61 -18.19
CA ARG A 4 -2.33 4.70 -17.77
C ARG A 4 -2.62 5.11 -16.35
N LEU A 5 -1.64 4.91 -15.47
CA LEU A 5 -1.68 5.41 -14.11
C LEU A 5 -1.38 6.93 -14.12
N LYS A 6 -2.23 7.71 -13.44
CA LYS A 6 -2.12 9.18 -13.35
C LYS A 6 -1.64 9.66 -11.99
N LYS A 7 -1.90 8.90 -10.93
CA LYS A 7 -1.49 9.17 -9.54
C LYS A 7 -0.79 7.96 -8.93
N THR A 8 0.12 8.20 -8.02
CA THR A 8 0.77 7.13 -7.25
C THR A 8 -0.25 6.38 -6.41
N VAL A 9 -0.24 5.04 -6.52
CA VAL A 9 -1.05 4.13 -5.70
C VAL A 9 -0.27 3.78 -4.44
N VAL A 10 -0.77 4.17 -3.27
CA VAL A 10 -0.12 3.92 -1.99
C VAL A 10 -0.80 2.74 -1.29
N MET A 11 -0.07 1.63 -1.16
CA MET A 11 -0.54 0.43 -0.48
C MET A 11 -0.41 0.59 1.04
N VAL A 12 -1.53 0.57 1.77
CA VAL A 12 -1.58 0.70 3.23
C VAL A 12 -2.18 -0.53 3.89
N GLY A 13 -1.92 -0.72 5.17
CA GLY A 13 -2.44 -1.84 5.96
C GLY A 13 -1.41 -2.45 6.90
N MET A 14 -1.86 -3.44 7.66
CA MET A 14 -1.07 -4.13 8.68
C MET A 14 0.16 -4.85 8.10
N MET A 15 1.13 -5.11 8.99
CA MET A 15 2.21 -6.06 8.68
C MET A 15 1.60 -7.43 8.31
N GLY A 16 2.14 -8.07 7.28
CA GLY A 16 1.60 -9.35 6.78
C GLY A 16 0.39 -9.20 5.85
N ALA A 17 -0.11 -7.99 5.61
CA ALA A 17 -1.22 -7.76 4.66
C ALA A 17 -0.86 -8.10 3.21
N GLY A 18 0.43 -8.13 2.85
CA GLY A 18 0.87 -8.45 1.49
C GLY A 18 1.13 -7.23 0.61
N LYS A 19 1.24 -6.04 1.19
CA LYS A 19 1.45 -4.77 0.47
C LYS A 19 2.56 -4.84 -0.56
N THR A 20 3.73 -5.35 -0.19
CA THR A 20 4.89 -5.46 -1.08
C THR A 20 4.64 -6.44 -2.22
N ALA A 21 4.07 -7.63 -1.94
CA ALA A 21 3.83 -8.65 -2.97
C ALA A 21 2.73 -8.21 -3.94
N VAL A 22 1.58 -7.78 -3.41
CA VAL A 22 0.44 -7.31 -4.21
C VAL A 22 0.82 -6.04 -4.96
N GLY A 23 1.56 -5.12 -4.32
CA GLY A 23 2.00 -3.88 -4.96
C GLY A 23 2.96 -4.11 -6.13
N ARG A 24 3.91 -5.05 -6.00
CA ARG A 24 4.81 -5.43 -7.10
C ARG A 24 4.04 -6.02 -8.29
N GLU A 25 3.11 -6.91 -8.03
CA GLU A 25 2.29 -7.53 -9.08
C GLU A 25 1.38 -6.49 -9.76
N LEU A 26 0.78 -5.58 -8.97
CA LEU A 26 0.01 -4.46 -9.51
C LEU A 26 0.86 -3.57 -10.40
N ALA A 27 2.04 -3.16 -9.94
CA ALA A 27 2.98 -2.33 -10.70
C ALA A 27 3.37 -2.99 -12.02
N ARG A 28 3.69 -4.31 -11.99
CA ARG A 28 3.97 -5.11 -13.18
C ARG A 28 2.79 -5.09 -14.17
N SER A 29 1.56 -5.27 -13.67
CA SER A 29 0.36 -5.30 -14.50
C SER A 29 0.00 -3.95 -15.11
N LEU A 30 0.46 -2.85 -14.50
CA LEU A 30 0.23 -1.48 -14.96
C LEU A 30 1.42 -0.93 -15.77
N GLY A 31 2.55 -1.64 -15.81
CA GLY A 31 3.77 -1.18 -16.49
C GLY A 31 4.41 0.04 -15.83
N VAL A 32 4.30 0.18 -14.51
CA VAL A 32 4.86 1.29 -13.73
C VAL A 32 5.87 0.79 -12.68
N PRO A 33 6.76 1.66 -12.15
CA PRO A 33 7.68 1.28 -11.08
C PRO A 33 6.93 0.84 -9.80
N PHE A 34 7.55 -0.10 -9.07
CA PHE A 34 7.21 -0.41 -7.68
C PHE A 34 8.29 0.17 -6.76
N LEU A 35 7.87 0.91 -5.74
CA LEU A 35 8.75 1.48 -4.72
C LEU A 35 8.29 1.02 -3.33
N ASP A 36 9.25 0.89 -2.41
CA ASP A 36 8.98 0.58 -1.00
C ASP A 36 9.63 1.66 -0.12
N SER A 37 8.83 2.36 0.68
CA SER A 37 9.31 3.48 1.48
C SER A 37 10.39 3.08 2.48
N ASP A 38 10.30 1.88 3.05
CA ASP A 38 11.29 1.38 3.99
C ASP A 38 12.64 1.17 3.29
N ALA A 39 12.64 0.55 2.11
CA ALA A 39 13.84 0.36 1.29
C ALA A 39 14.46 1.70 0.85
N GLU A 40 13.63 2.68 0.49
CA GLU A 40 14.08 4.02 0.10
C GLU A 40 14.72 4.79 1.28
N ILE A 41 14.18 4.62 2.50
CA ILE A 41 14.75 5.19 3.72
C ILE A 41 16.11 4.56 4.03
N GLU A 42 16.20 3.22 4.00
CA GLU A 42 17.45 2.50 4.25
C GLU A 42 18.54 2.87 3.23
N ALA A 43 18.18 2.96 1.95
CA ALA A 43 19.11 3.37 0.90
C ALA A 43 19.59 4.82 1.10
N ALA A 44 18.71 5.74 1.44
CA ALA A 44 19.05 7.15 1.68
C ALA A 44 19.91 7.36 2.93
N ALA A 45 19.69 6.55 3.98
CA ALA A 45 20.42 6.62 5.24
C ALA A 45 21.71 5.78 5.23
N ASN A 46 21.90 4.92 4.24
CA ASN A 46 22.93 3.87 4.22
C ASN A 46 22.97 3.10 5.55
N ALA A 47 21.80 2.78 6.10
CA ALA A 47 21.59 2.10 7.37
C ALA A 47 20.25 1.38 7.38
N THR A 48 20.13 0.29 8.11
CA THR A 48 18.87 -0.40 8.31
C THR A 48 17.92 0.42 9.19
N ILE A 49 16.62 0.20 9.06
CA ILE A 49 15.61 0.84 9.94
C ILE A 49 15.92 0.56 11.42
N THR A 50 16.34 -0.66 11.75
CA THR A 50 16.73 -1.03 13.12
C THR A 50 17.90 -0.17 13.63
N GLU A 51 18.92 0.08 12.80
CA GLU A 51 20.05 0.93 13.15
C GLU A 51 19.62 2.39 13.30
N ILE A 52 18.74 2.89 12.43
CA ILE A 52 18.20 4.26 12.52
C ILE A 52 17.43 4.42 13.84
N PHE A 53 16.56 3.48 14.19
CA PHE A 53 15.84 3.51 15.47
C PHE A 53 16.77 3.47 16.68
N ALA A 54 17.82 2.63 16.64
CA ALA A 54 18.76 2.51 17.74
C ALA A 54 19.63 3.76 17.91
N ARG A 55 20.03 4.40 16.81
CA ARG A 55 20.90 5.57 16.80
C ARG A 55 20.16 6.89 17.02
N ASP A 56 19.04 7.07 16.33
CA ASP A 56 18.36 8.37 16.18
C ASP A 56 16.97 8.40 16.81
N GLY A 57 16.39 7.23 17.14
CA GLY A 57 15.07 7.10 17.75
C GLY A 57 13.89 7.11 16.77
N GLU A 58 12.70 6.79 17.31
CA GLU A 58 11.48 6.66 16.50
C GLU A 58 11.04 7.99 15.90
N GLU A 59 11.11 9.08 16.66
CA GLU A 59 10.67 10.40 16.21
C GLU A 59 11.44 10.85 14.97
N PHE A 60 12.78 10.71 15.00
CA PHE A 60 13.64 11.00 13.85
C PHE A 60 13.25 10.15 12.64
N PHE A 61 13.06 8.83 12.85
CA PHE A 61 12.63 7.94 11.78
C PHE A 61 11.32 8.41 11.15
N ARG A 62 10.30 8.78 11.96
CA ARG A 62 8.99 9.25 11.46
C ARG A 62 9.09 10.53 10.64
N ILE A 63 9.97 11.43 11.01
CA ILE A 63 10.24 12.64 10.22
C ILE A 63 10.84 12.26 8.86
N LYS A 64 11.82 11.35 8.84
CA LYS A 64 12.45 10.89 7.60
C LYS A 64 11.50 10.09 6.72
N GLU A 65 10.69 9.23 7.31
CA GLU A 65 9.64 8.48 6.61
C GLU A 65 8.67 9.42 5.89
N ALA A 66 8.18 10.46 6.56
CA ALA A 66 7.29 11.45 5.96
C ALA A 66 7.96 12.23 4.82
N GLN A 67 9.25 12.60 4.98
CA GLN A 67 10.02 13.29 3.94
C GLN A 67 10.24 12.41 2.70
N VAL A 68 10.57 11.13 2.89
CA VAL A 68 10.77 10.18 1.79
C VAL A 68 9.47 9.95 1.05
N ILE A 69 8.36 9.70 1.77
CA ILE A 69 7.04 9.51 1.14
C ILE A 69 6.63 10.75 0.34
N ALA A 70 6.83 11.96 0.88
CA ALA A 70 6.56 13.20 0.17
C ALA A 70 7.36 13.32 -1.14
N ARG A 71 8.66 12.98 -1.10
CA ARG A 71 9.51 12.96 -2.30
C ARG A 71 9.01 11.97 -3.34
N LEU A 72 8.62 10.77 -2.91
CA LEU A 72 8.14 9.71 -3.82
C LEU A 72 6.80 10.06 -4.46
N LEU A 73 5.90 10.71 -3.72
CA LEU A 73 4.61 11.18 -4.24
C LEU A 73 4.77 12.28 -5.29
N ALA A 74 5.74 13.17 -5.13
CA ALA A 74 6.05 14.23 -6.09
C ALA A 74 6.70 13.72 -7.40
N GLY A 75 7.08 12.44 -7.46
CA GLY A 75 7.69 11.81 -8.63
C GLY A 75 6.68 11.35 -9.69
N ALA A 76 7.17 10.57 -10.65
CA ALA A 76 6.30 9.91 -11.63
C ALA A 76 5.35 8.92 -10.93
N PRO A 77 4.11 8.74 -11.44
CA PRO A 77 3.15 7.79 -10.88
C PRO A 77 3.73 6.38 -10.78
N CYS A 78 3.62 5.77 -9.61
CA CYS A 78 4.13 4.45 -9.31
C CYS A 78 3.19 3.70 -8.34
N VAL A 79 3.51 2.45 -8.01
CA VAL A 79 2.93 1.76 -6.87
C VAL A 79 3.90 1.83 -5.71
N LEU A 80 3.49 2.43 -4.61
CA LEU A 80 4.29 2.67 -3.42
C LEU A 80 3.76 1.81 -2.25
N SER A 81 4.60 0.94 -1.70
CA SER A 81 4.33 0.27 -0.42
C SER A 81 4.87 1.13 0.71
N VAL A 82 4.04 1.42 1.72
CA VAL A 82 4.48 2.17 2.90
C VAL A 82 4.48 1.30 4.16
N GLY A 83 5.35 1.62 5.10
CA GLY A 83 5.37 0.98 6.41
C GLY A 83 4.03 1.08 7.12
N GLY A 84 3.68 0.07 7.95
CA GLY A 84 2.38 0.05 8.64
C GLY A 84 2.13 1.23 9.58
N GLY A 85 3.19 1.93 10.01
CA GLY A 85 3.10 3.14 10.83
C GLY A 85 2.97 4.45 10.07
N ALA A 86 3.37 4.49 8.80
CA ALA A 86 3.42 5.72 8.02
C ALA A 86 2.05 6.39 7.85
N TYR A 87 1.02 5.59 7.61
CA TYR A 87 -0.36 6.08 7.41
C TYR A 87 -1.02 6.57 8.72
N LEU A 88 -0.43 6.29 9.89
CA LEU A 88 -0.90 6.79 11.18
C LEU A 88 -0.66 8.29 11.34
N ASN A 89 0.30 8.86 10.63
CA ASN A 89 0.57 10.29 10.61
C ASN A 89 -0.47 11.04 9.77
N ALA A 90 -1.19 11.99 10.38
CA ALA A 90 -2.28 12.72 9.72
C ALA A 90 -1.79 13.58 8.53
N ALA A 91 -0.61 14.19 8.64
CA ALA A 91 -0.04 15.00 7.56
C ALA A 91 0.38 14.12 6.37
N THR A 92 0.94 12.93 6.64
CA THR A 92 1.26 11.96 5.60
C THR A 92 -0.01 11.46 4.90
N ARG A 93 -1.09 11.16 5.65
CA ARG A 93 -2.38 10.78 5.06
C ARG A 93 -2.95 11.86 4.15
N ALA A 94 -2.98 13.12 4.63
CA ALA A 94 -3.48 14.25 3.83
C ALA A 94 -2.72 14.35 2.51
N ARG A 95 -1.39 14.30 2.55
CA ARG A 95 -0.56 14.33 1.36
C ARG A 95 -0.83 13.16 0.41
N ILE A 96 -0.99 11.94 0.93
CA ILE A 96 -1.32 10.78 0.11
C ILE A 96 -2.66 10.97 -0.60
N SER A 97 -3.68 11.51 0.09
CA SER A 97 -5.00 11.78 -0.52
C SER A 97 -4.94 12.87 -1.58
N ASP A 98 -4.10 13.89 -1.41
CA ASP A 98 -3.97 15.01 -2.37
C ASP A 98 -3.18 14.59 -3.63
N GLU A 99 -2.03 13.96 -3.44
CA GLU A 99 -1.06 13.67 -4.52
C GLU A 99 -1.14 12.24 -5.06
N GLY A 100 -1.82 11.33 -4.36
CA GLY A 100 -1.92 9.90 -4.69
C GLY A 100 -3.32 9.33 -4.51
N VAL A 101 -3.38 8.04 -4.26
CA VAL A 101 -4.58 7.29 -3.83
C VAL A 101 -4.16 6.20 -2.84
N ALA A 102 -4.75 6.20 -1.66
CA ALA A 102 -4.50 5.17 -0.66
C ALA A 102 -5.39 3.94 -0.91
N VAL A 103 -4.77 2.77 -0.93
CA VAL A 103 -5.47 1.47 -1.04
C VAL A 103 -5.17 0.65 0.20
N TRP A 104 -6.18 0.43 1.02
CA TRP A 104 -6.07 -0.41 2.20
C TRP A 104 -6.31 -1.88 1.86
N LEU A 105 -5.30 -2.73 2.10
CA LEU A 105 -5.47 -4.18 2.11
C LEU A 105 -5.98 -4.60 3.50
N GLN A 106 -7.30 -4.76 3.61
CA GLN A 106 -7.97 -5.23 4.81
C GLN A 106 -7.89 -6.76 4.87
N VAL A 107 -7.12 -7.28 5.80
CA VAL A 107 -6.83 -8.71 5.92
C VAL A 107 -7.31 -9.21 7.29
N PRO A 108 -8.09 -10.29 7.37
CA PRO A 108 -8.52 -10.88 8.65
C PRO A 108 -7.34 -11.20 9.57
N LEU A 109 -7.51 -10.99 10.88
CA LEU A 109 -6.45 -11.17 11.88
C LEU A 109 -5.81 -12.57 11.81
N ASP A 110 -6.60 -13.62 11.65
CA ASP A 110 -6.08 -14.99 11.58
C ASP A 110 -5.21 -15.21 10.36
N LEU A 111 -5.54 -14.59 9.24
CA LEU A 111 -4.72 -14.64 8.04
C LEU A 111 -3.43 -13.82 8.21
N LEU A 112 -3.50 -12.64 8.84
CA LEU A 112 -2.31 -11.86 9.21
C LEU A 112 -1.39 -12.69 10.11
N TRP A 113 -1.96 -13.28 11.17
CA TRP A 113 -1.20 -14.12 12.10
C TRP A 113 -0.52 -15.29 11.41
N SER A 114 -1.22 -16.01 10.55
CA SER A 114 -0.66 -17.14 9.79
C SER A 114 0.57 -16.76 8.97
N ARG A 115 0.60 -15.52 8.45
CA ARG A 115 1.68 -14.99 7.60
C ARG A 115 2.87 -14.45 8.40
N VAL A 116 2.62 -13.87 9.59
CA VAL A 116 3.68 -13.20 10.38
C VAL A 116 4.34 -14.11 11.41
N ARG A 117 3.63 -15.13 11.96
CA ARG A 117 4.11 -15.97 13.06
C ARG A 117 5.42 -16.73 12.76
N ARG A 118 5.78 -16.90 11.50
CA ARG A 118 6.98 -17.62 11.05
C ARG A 118 8.13 -16.68 10.66
N LYS A 119 7.97 -15.37 10.84
CA LYS A 119 8.97 -14.37 10.43
C LYS A 119 9.55 -13.69 11.65
N ASP A 120 10.77 -14.05 12.03
CA ASP A 120 11.51 -13.44 13.16
C ASP A 120 11.91 -11.97 12.91
N THR A 121 11.61 -11.44 11.72
CA THR A 121 12.00 -10.09 11.30
C THR A 121 11.02 -8.98 11.72
N ARG A 122 10.13 -9.24 12.72
CA ARG A 122 9.10 -8.30 13.17
C ARG A 122 9.34 -7.85 14.60
N PRO A 123 10.12 -6.76 14.84
CA PRO A 123 10.43 -6.27 16.20
C PRO A 123 9.20 -6.03 17.07
N LEU A 124 8.09 -5.50 16.50
CA LEU A 124 6.85 -5.22 17.21
C LEU A 124 6.12 -6.47 17.74
N LEU A 125 6.45 -7.66 17.22
CA LEU A 125 5.86 -8.93 17.67
C LEU A 125 6.80 -9.74 18.58
N ARG A 126 7.96 -9.20 18.97
CA ARG A 126 8.87 -9.80 19.96
C ARG A 126 8.37 -9.53 21.38
N THR A 127 7.24 -10.14 21.74
CA THR A 127 6.55 -10.02 23.02
C THR A 127 6.20 -11.41 23.52
N ASP A 128 5.83 -11.54 24.80
CA ASP A 128 5.38 -12.81 25.39
C ASP A 128 4.09 -13.35 24.75
N HIS A 129 3.29 -12.45 24.18
CA HIS A 129 2.01 -12.78 23.53
C HIS A 129 1.89 -12.15 22.15
N PRO A 130 2.65 -12.62 21.12
CA PRO A 130 2.74 -11.96 19.80
C PRO A 130 1.39 -11.84 19.08
N ARG A 131 0.51 -12.86 19.18
CA ARG A 131 -0.82 -12.82 18.55
C ARG A 131 -1.73 -11.78 19.21
N ALA A 132 -1.70 -11.65 20.53
CA ALA A 132 -2.46 -10.62 21.24
C ALA A 132 -1.93 -9.21 20.93
N THR A 133 -0.62 -9.08 20.79
CA THR A 133 0.01 -7.82 20.35
C THR A 133 -0.41 -7.45 18.93
N LEU A 134 -0.44 -8.41 18.00
CA LEU A 134 -0.93 -8.18 16.64
C LEU A 134 -2.40 -7.75 16.63
N ALA A 135 -3.25 -8.41 17.43
CA ALA A 135 -4.68 -8.09 17.57
C ALA A 135 -4.87 -6.65 18.04
N ARG A 136 -4.17 -6.24 19.11
CA ARG A 136 -4.23 -4.88 19.65
C ARG A 136 -3.72 -3.83 18.65
N LEU A 137 -2.67 -4.14 17.89
CA LEU A 137 -2.19 -3.26 16.84
C LEU A 137 -3.23 -3.11 15.72
N ALA A 138 -3.90 -4.20 15.32
CA ALA A 138 -4.96 -4.15 14.32
C ALA A 138 -6.13 -3.30 14.83
N GLU A 139 -6.64 -3.55 16.04
CA GLU A 139 -7.72 -2.80 16.66
C GLU A 139 -7.45 -1.29 16.70
N THR A 140 -6.20 -0.91 17.02
CA THR A 140 -5.80 0.50 17.11
C THR A 140 -5.64 1.15 15.75
N ARG A 141 -5.17 0.41 14.73
CA ARG A 141 -4.76 0.97 13.43
C ARG A 141 -5.83 0.88 12.36
N GLU A 142 -6.69 -0.13 12.39
CA GLU A 142 -7.74 -0.34 11.38
C GLU A 142 -8.69 0.86 11.23
N PRO A 143 -9.13 1.55 12.31
CA PRO A 143 -9.93 2.77 12.17
C PRO A 143 -9.23 3.87 11.36
N ILE A 144 -7.88 3.92 11.42
CA ILE A 144 -7.09 4.88 10.65
C ILE A 144 -6.90 4.41 9.21
N TYR A 145 -6.63 3.12 8.99
CA TYR A 145 -6.56 2.57 7.63
C TYR A 145 -7.89 2.67 6.89
N ALA A 146 -9.02 2.63 7.61
CA ALA A 146 -10.35 2.83 7.04
C ALA A 146 -10.59 4.23 6.45
N LEU A 147 -9.68 5.19 6.69
CA LEU A 147 -9.68 6.50 6.04
C LEU A 147 -9.03 6.46 4.63
N ALA A 148 -8.57 5.29 4.17
CA ALA A 148 -8.03 5.14 2.83
C ALA A 148 -9.10 5.32 1.75
N ASP A 149 -8.69 5.77 0.56
CA ASP A 149 -9.59 6.05 -0.56
C ASP A 149 -10.29 4.80 -1.10
N LEU A 150 -9.60 3.67 -1.09
CA LEU A 150 -10.10 2.38 -1.57
C LEU A 150 -9.79 1.27 -0.55
N HIS A 151 -10.74 0.34 -0.39
CA HIS A 151 -10.63 -0.79 0.52
C HIS A 151 -10.72 -2.10 -0.25
N ILE A 152 -9.80 -3.01 0.01
CA ILE A 152 -9.78 -4.36 -0.56
C ILE A 152 -9.86 -5.37 0.57
N ALA A 153 -11.03 -5.97 0.75
CA ALA A 153 -11.27 -7.01 1.75
C ALA A 153 -10.68 -8.36 1.26
N VAL A 154 -9.41 -8.58 1.59
CA VAL A 154 -8.65 -9.77 1.17
C VAL A 154 -9.23 -11.00 1.84
N GLN A 155 -9.54 -12.05 1.05
CA GLN A 155 -10.08 -13.30 1.56
C GLN A 155 -8.99 -14.37 1.71
N PRO A 156 -9.18 -15.33 2.63
CA PRO A 156 -8.36 -16.53 2.68
C PRO A 156 -8.37 -17.25 1.32
N GLY A 157 -7.21 -17.71 0.89
CA GLY A 157 -7.07 -18.42 -0.40
C GLY A 157 -6.84 -17.51 -1.63
N TRP A 158 -6.95 -16.20 -1.50
CA TRP A 158 -6.59 -15.31 -2.61
C TRP A 158 -5.09 -15.38 -2.90
N SER A 159 -4.75 -15.55 -4.18
CA SER A 159 -3.38 -15.40 -4.64
C SER A 159 -2.97 -13.92 -4.67
N VAL A 160 -1.66 -13.68 -4.81
CA VAL A 160 -1.10 -12.33 -4.98
C VAL A 160 -1.65 -11.68 -6.26
N GLU A 161 -1.69 -12.44 -7.35
CA GLU A 161 -2.17 -12.01 -8.66
C GLU A 161 -3.66 -11.66 -8.60
N TYR A 162 -4.46 -12.48 -7.93
CA TYR A 162 -5.89 -12.22 -7.78
C TYR A 162 -6.11 -10.96 -6.93
N SER A 163 -5.37 -10.81 -5.84
CA SER A 163 -5.43 -9.61 -4.99
C SER A 163 -5.04 -8.34 -5.78
N ALA A 164 -3.99 -8.41 -6.61
CA ALA A 164 -3.60 -7.30 -7.47
C ALA A 164 -4.68 -6.97 -8.53
N THR A 165 -5.35 -7.98 -9.08
CA THR A 165 -6.49 -7.79 -10.00
C THR A 165 -7.64 -7.06 -9.31
N GLN A 166 -7.96 -7.40 -8.06
CA GLN A 166 -9.01 -6.70 -7.29
C GLN A 166 -8.62 -5.24 -7.02
N VAL A 167 -7.36 -4.97 -6.68
CA VAL A 167 -6.86 -3.58 -6.55
C VAL A 167 -7.01 -2.85 -7.87
N LYS A 168 -6.57 -3.43 -8.99
CA LYS A 168 -6.68 -2.80 -10.31
C LYS A 168 -8.14 -2.52 -10.71
N ALA A 169 -9.06 -3.44 -10.41
CA ALA A 169 -10.49 -3.24 -10.64
C ALA A 169 -11.05 -2.07 -9.82
N ALA A 170 -10.65 -1.94 -8.55
CA ALA A 170 -11.04 -0.81 -7.72
C ALA A 170 -10.46 0.51 -8.24
N LEU A 171 -9.19 0.53 -8.68
CA LEU A 171 -8.59 1.72 -9.29
C LEU A 171 -9.29 2.15 -10.58
N ALA A 172 -9.82 1.21 -11.36
CA ALA A 172 -10.55 1.50 -12.60
C ALA A 172 -11.87 2.25 -12.36
N THR A 173 -12.40 2.25 -11.15
CA THR A 173 -13.56 3.07 -10.76
C THR A 173 -13.20 4.56 -10.58
N ARG A 174 -11.91 4.88 -10.54
CA ARG A 174 -11.35 6.21 -10.30
C ARG A 174 -10.64 6.71 -11.58
N SER A 175 -11.37 7.37 -12.45
CA SER A 175 -10.82 7.90 -13.71
C SER A 175 -9.75 9.00 -13.51
N ASP A 176 -9.71 9.62 -12.33
CA ASP A 176 -8.67 10.55 -11.90
C ASP A 176 -7.35 9.84 -11.54
N VAL A 177 -7.40 8.53 -11.30
CA VAL A 177 -6.26 7.69 -10.90
C VAL A 177 -5.80 6.79 -12.04
N LEU A 178 -6.72 6.05 -12.68
CA LEU A 178 -6.42 5.09 -13.72
C LEU A 178 -7.31 5.30 -14.94
N THR A 179 -6.68 5.51 -16.11
CA THR A 179 -7.40 5.44 -17.37
C THR A 179 -7.24 4.03 -17.92
N THR A 180 -8.34 3.30 -18.03
CA THR A 180 -8.36 2.00 -18.70
C THR A 180 -8.54 2.20 -20.20
N SER A 181 -7.83 1.40 -21.01
CA SER A 181 -8.09 1.33 -22.45
C SER A 181 -9.44 0.64 -22.66
N GLY A 182 -10.51 1.43 -22.66
CA GLY A 182 -11.85 0.92 -22.81
C GLY A 182 -12.02 0.15 -24.12
N LYS A 183 -12.80 -0.94 -24.09
CA LYS A 183 -13.55 -1.40 -25.26
C LYS A 183 -14.31 -0.18 -25.77
N ALA A 184 -14.00 0.28 -26.99
CA ALA A 184 -14.88 1.18 -27.71
C ALA A 184 -16.26 0.53 -27.69
N GLN A 185 -17.23 1.17 -27.06
CA GLN A 185 -18.63 0.83 -27.28
C GLN A 185 -18.86 1.02 -28.77
N GLY A 186 -19.11 -0.08 -29.45
CA GLY A 186 -19.57 -0.08 -30.82
C GLY A 186 -20.84 0.78 -30.87
N GLY A 187 -20.72 1.93 -31.51
CA GLY A 187 -21.88 2.71 -31.87
C GLY A 187 -22.78 1.85 -32.76
N ASP A 188 -23.99 1.59 -32.30
CA ASP A 188 -25.08 1.21 -33.16
C ASP A 188 -25.23 2.29 -34.24
N GLY A 189 -24.76 1.99 -35.41
CA GLY A 189 -25.16 2.65 -36.62
C GLY A 189 -26.55 2.12 -36.98
N ASP A 190 -27.56 2.83 -36.52
CA ASP A 190 -28.92 2.71 -37.06
C ASP A 190 -28.85 3.28 -38.49
N ASP A 191 -28.91 2.43 -39.46
CA ASP A 191 -29.10 2.82 -40.85
C ASP A 191 -30.52 2.40 -41.25
N ALA A 192 -31.39 3.37 -41.10
CA ALA A 192 -32.71 3.32 -41.66
C ALA A 192 -32.64 3.89 -43.09
N GLY A 193 -32.89 3.01 -44.09
CA GLY A 193 -33.02 3.39 -45.46
C GLY A 193 -33.89 2.38 -46.19
#